data_17cc02c99e99e212a79308a051c123ab
#
_entry.id   17cc02c99e99e212a79308a051c123ab
#
_cell.length_a   1.000
_cell.length_b   1.000
_cell.length_c   1.000
_cell.angle_alpha   90.00
_cell.angle_beta   90.00
_cell.angle_gamma   90.00
#
_symmetry.space_group_name_H-M   'P 1'
#
loop_
_entity.id
_entity.type
_entity.pdbx_description
1 polymer ?
#
loop_
_entity_poly.entity_id
_entity_poly.type
_entity_poly.pdbx_seq_one_letter_code
_entity_poly.pdbx_strand_id
1 'polypeptide(L)'
;MNKLFCIVCMAVLSAACSGSSPSPADSRATPETCALYRNLFRVADDGVMFGHQDDALYGHGWKYEEGRSDVRECCSDYPAVFGWELGGLEAGADRSIDDVPFAEIARLLCAAYGRGAVNTVSWHPQNPESGASAWDCKTTTAVKSILPGGANHAEYRSWLDRLAGFFTGLKAADGTLAPVLFRPFHEHTGSGFWWGEAQCTPDEYRALWRFTVEYLRDVKGVHNLLYVYSPDLYRDAEHYMERYPGDEWVDVLGLDAYHRQQDWDFLSGGERMLSTLQRLGREHGKPTAFTETGLEGIPDAEWWTRWLLPIIRGKGLSYVLVWRNAHDRPTHFFGPWHGHVSESDFRKFAANREQPVLFESRLPDMYR
;
A
#
# COMPACT_ATOMS: atom_id res chain seq x y z
N MET A 1 -9.64 -33.39 71.46
CA MET A 1 -8.72 -32.50 70.76
C MET A 1 -8.76 -32.79 69.30
N ASN A 2 -9.70 -32.12 68.61
CA ASN A 2 -9.90 -32.27 67.17
C ASN A 2 -9.27 -31.08 66.42
N LYS A 3 -8.20 -31.35 65.64
CA LYS A 3 -7.62 -30.34 64.74
C LYS A 3 -8.36 -30.32 63.41
N LEU A 4 -9.05 -29.22 63.16
CA LEU A 4 -9.68 -28.89 61.85
C LEU A 4 -8.61 -28.39 60.89
N PHE A 5 -8.38 -29.09 59.80
CA PHE A 5 -7.52 -28.65 58.73
C PHE A 5 -8.40 -27.87 57.70
N CYS A 6 -8.21 -26.57 57.63
CA CYS A 6 -8.79 -25.75 56.56
C CYS A 6 -7.94 -25.88 55.29
N ILE A 7 -8.47 -26.50 54.24
CA ILE A 7 -7.90 -26.48 52.90
C ILE A 7 -8.41 -25.21 52.21
N VAL A 8 -7.50 -24.26 52.00
CA VAL A 8 -7.77 -23.08 51.13
C VAL A 8 -7.53 -23.49 49.67
N CYS A 9 -8.60 -23.69 48.92
CA CYS A 9 -8.50 -23.83 47.49
C CYS A 9 -8.25 -22.44 46.88
N MET A 10 -7.02 -22.17 46.42
CA MET A 10 -6.74 -21.05 45.51
C MET A 10 -7.26 -21.41 44.12
N ALA A 11 -8.36 -20.79 43.73
CA ALA A 11 -8.81 -20.78 42.33
C ALA A 11 -7.89 -19.83 41.55
N VAL A 12 -7.02 -20.41 40.72
CA VAL A 12 -6.28 -19.67 39.72
C VAL A 12 -7.26 -19.32 38.59
N LEU A 13 -7.75 -18.08 38.59
CA LEU A 13 -8.44 -17.53 37.39
C LEU A 13 -7.40 -17.35 36.30
N SER A 14 -7.31 -18.30 35.38
CA SER A 14 -6.70 -18.09 34.08
C SER A 14 -7.64 -17.16 33.30
N ALA A 15 -7.28 -15.86 33.21
CA ALA A 15 -7.86 -14.94 32.25
C ALA A 15 -7.45 -15.42 30.86
N ALA A 16 -8.34 -16.18 30.20
CA ALA A 16 -8.24 -16.42 28.78
C ALA A 16 -8.50 -15.08 28.09
N CYS A 17 -7.44 -14.45 27.59
CA CYS A 17 -7.59 -13.39 26.59
C CYS A 17 -8.24 -14.01 25.35
N SER A 18 -9.55 -13.90 25.25
CA SER A 18 -10.28 -14.10 24.00
C SER A 18 -10.01 -12.90 23.11
N GLY A 19 -8.81 -12.83 22.51
CA GLY A 19 -8.50 -11.90 21.45
C GLY A 19 -9.36 -12.24 20.26
N SER A 20 -10.29 -11.37 19.87
CA SER A 20 -10.98 -11.48 18.59
C SER A 20 -9.93 -11.44 17.49
N SER A 21 -10.04 -12.33 16.49
CA SER A 21 -9.15 -12.31 15.33
C SER A 21 -9.18 -10.92 14.69
N PRO A 22 -8.05 -10.40 14.18
CA PRO A 22 -8.00 -9.12 13.50
C PRO A 22 -9.03 -9.07 12.37
N SER A 23 -9.78 -7.97 12.28
CA SER A 23 -10.80 -7.74 11.27
C SER A 23 -10.60 -6.40 10.59
N PRO A 24 -10.91 -6.29 9.26
CA PRO A 24 -10.79 -5.02 8.56
C PRO A 24 -11.81 -3.99 9.06
N ALA A 25 -11.59 -2.73 8.71
CA ALA A 25 -12.47 -1.58 8.99
C ALA A 25 -13.87 -1.76 8.36
N ASP A 26 -13.95 -2.48 7.26
CA ASP A 26 -15.22 -2.86 6.65
C ASP A 26 -15.75 -4.17 7.26
N SER A 27 -16.78 -4.08 8.10
CA SER A 27 -17.44 -5.25 8.69
C SER A 27 -18.19 -6.15 7.68
N ARG A 28 -18.37 -5.67 6.43
CA ARG A 28 -18.99 -6.39 5.31
C ARG A 28 -17.97 -6.84 4.27
N ALA A 29 -16.67 -6.72 4.58
CA ALA A 29 -15.60 -7.14 3.68
C ALA A 29 -15.81 -8.59 3.22
N THR A 30 -15.45 -8.89 1.96
CA THR A 30 -15.55 -10.24 1.42
C THR A 30 -14.70 -11.22 2.23
N PRO A 31 -15.02 -12.52 2.24
CA PRO A 31 -14.22 -13.52 2.96
C PRO A 31 -12.72 -13.47 2.58
N GLU A 32 -12.42 -13.27 1.29
CA GLU A 32 -11.07 -13.18 0.75
C GLU A 32 -10.37 -11.90 1.24
N THR A 33 -11.09 -10.76 1.33
CA THR A 33 -10.56 -9.51 1.88
C THR A 33 -10.27 -9.64 3.37
N CYS A 34 -11.15 -10.30 4.13
CA CYS A 34 -10.92 -10.61 5.54
C CYS A 34 -9.72 -11.54 5.73
N ALA A 35 -9.56 -12.53 4.85
CA ALA A 35 -8.42 -13.44 4.88
C ALA A 35 -7.11 -12.69 4.56
N LEU A 36 -7.09 -11.88 3.49
CA LEU A 36 -5.94 -11.03 3.17
C LEU A 36 -5.54 -10.18 4.38
N TYR A 37 -6.49 -9.49 5.03
CA TYR A 37 -6.21 -8.65 6.19
C TYR A 37 -5.49 -9.43 7.31
N ARG A 38 -6.00 -10.61 7.67
CA ARG A 38 -5.36 -11.47 8.69
C ARG A 38 -3.99 -11.96 8.26
N ASN A 39 -3.84 -12.31 6.98
CA ASN A 39 -2.60 -12.85 6.44
C ASN A 39 -1.51 -11.78 6.28
N LEU A 40 -1.87 -10.48 6.18
CA LEU A 40 -0.88 -9.39 6.26
C LEU A 40 -0.11 -9.39 7.61
N PHE A 41 -0.77 -9.69 8.72
CA PHE A 41 -0.07 -9.86 10.02
C PHE A 41 0.82 -11.10 10.01
N ARG A 42 0.31 -12.23 9.51
CA ARG A 42 1.03 -13.52 9.54
C ARG A 42 2.32 -13.48 8.70
N VAL A 43 2.24 -12.92 7.49
CA VAL A 43 3.45 -12.84 6.65
C VAL A 43 4.51 -11.93 7.24
N ALA A 44 4.13 -10.91 8.01
CA ALA A 44 5.07 -10.02 8.69
C ALA A 44 5.91 -10.73 9.79
N ASP A 45 5.41 -11.84 10.33
CA ASP A 45 6.15 -12.71 11.25
C ASP A 45 7.16 -13.63 10.52
N ASP A 46 6.82 -14.04 9.28
CA ASP A 46 7.62 -14.96 8.48
C ASP A 46 8.68 -14.25 7.60
N GLY A 47 8.43 -12.99 7.25
CA GLY A 47 9.29 -12.21 6.35
C GLY A 47 8.64 -10.90 5.92
N VAL A 48 9.07 -10.39 4.76
CA VAL A 48 8.49 -9.20 4.13
C VAL A 48 8.20 -9.50 2.65
N MET A 49 6.98 -9.25 2.18
CA MET A 49 6.64 -9.40 0.76
C MET A 49 7.34 -8.30 -0.06
N PHE A 50 7.97 -8.69 -1.17
CA PHE A 50 8.54 -7.75 -2.13
C PHE A 50 7.48 -7.34 -3.15
N GLY A 51 7.34 -6.05 -3.37
CA GLY A 51 6.42 -5.46 -4.32
C GLY A 51 7.12 -4.60 -5.37
N HIS A 52 6.52 -4.53 -6.56
CA HIS A 52 6.95 -3.65 -7.64
C HIS A 52 5.74 -3.01 -8.32
N GLN A 53 5.83 -1.70 -8.54
CA GLN A 53 4.78 -0.93 -9.22
C GLN A 53 4.77 -1.25 -10.71
N ASP A 54 3.59 -1.55 -11.27
CA ASP A 54 3.31 -1.80 -12.69
C ASP A 54 4.12 -2.95 -13.35
N ASP A 55 4.73 -3.83 -12.56
CA ASP A 55 5.68 -4.87 -12.99
C ASP A 55 5.16 -5.80 -14.11
N ALA A 56 3.85 -6.03 -14.18
CA ALA A 56 3.24 -6.89 -15.21
C ALA A 56 2.78 -6.12 -16.46
N LEU A 57 2.85 -4.80 -16.47
CA LEU A 57 2.35 -3.95 -17.54
C LEU A 57 3.47 -3.48 -18.47
N TYR A 58 4.57 -3.11 -17.86
CA TYR A 58 5.75 -2.61 -18.53
C TYR A 58 6.96 -2.66 -17.58
N GLY A 59 8.16 -2.51 -18.15
CA GLY A 59 9.39 -2.43 -17.41
C GLY A 59 10.47 -1.73 -18.21
N HIS A 60 11.73 -1.88 -17.81
CA HIS A 60 12.83 -1.21 -18.46
C HIS A 60 12.97 -1.62 -19.93
N GLY A 61 12.56 -0.74 -20.85
CA GLY A 61 12.66 -0.94 -22.29
C GLY A 61 11.60 -1.88 -22.91
N TRP A 62 10.53 -2.23 -22.19
CA TRP A 62 9.44 -3.05 -22.74
C TRP A 62 8.07 -2.61 -22.24
N LYS A 63 6.99 -2.94 -22.99
CA LYS A 63 5.60 -2.66 -22.64
C LYS A 63 4.69 -3.75 -23.22
N TYR A 64 3.74 -4.25 -22.42
CA TYR A 64 2.69 -5.20 -22.80
C TYR A 64 3.20 -6.54 -23.35
N GLU A 65 4.28 -7.08 -22.80
CA GLU A 65 4.76 -8.40 -23.12
C GLU A 65 4.19 -9.42 -22.11
N GLU A 66 3.34 -10.32 -22.58
CA GLU A 66 2.61 -11.27 -21.72
C GLU A 66 3.56 -12.13 -20.87
N GLY A 67 3.34 -12.10 -19.54
CA GLY A 67 4.13 -12.85 -18.57
C GLY A 67 5.55 -12.33 -18.32
N ARG A 68 5.94 -11.20 -18.92
CA ARG A 68 7.21 -10.55 -18.65
C ARG A 68 7.14 -9.76 -17.33
N SER A 69 8.26 -9.70 -16.64
CA SER A 69 8.45 -9.01 -15.37
C SER A 69 9.94 -8.76 -15.17
N ASP A 70 10.33 -7.51 -14.93
CA ASP A 70 11.72 -7.17 -14.65
C ASP A 70 12.23 -7.88 -13.40
N VAL A 71 11.39 -8.01 -12.37
CA VAL A 71 11.71 -8.74 -11.13
C VAL A 71 11.94 -10.21 -11.41
N ARG A 72 11.04 -10.86 -12.18
CA ARG A 72 11.15 -12.27 -12.53
C ARG A 72 12.39 -12.57 -13.37
N GLU A 73 12.75 -11.70 -14.30
CA GLU A 73 13.97 -11.86 -15.09
C GLU A 73 15.23 -11.85 -14.21
N CYS A 74 15.21 -11.10 -13.09
CA CYS A 74 16.33 -11.02 -12.16
C CYS A 74 16.42 -12.19 -11.19
N CYS A 75 15.31 -12.65 -10.59
CA CYS A 75 15.34 -13.65 -9.52
C CYS A 75 14.53 -14.94 -9.79
N SER A 76 13.99 -15.11 -11.00
CA SER A 76 13.20 -16.27 -11.43
C SER A 76 11.85 -16.43 -10.71
N ASP A 77 11.36 -15.36 -10.07
CA ASP A 77 10.09 -15.33 -9.36
C ASP A 77 9.40 -13.96 -9.56
N TYR A 78 8.08 -13.95 -9.53
CA TYR A 78 7.32 -12.71 -9.60
C TYR A 78 7.34 -11.96 -8.25
N PRO A 79 7.15 -10.63 -8.24
CA PRO A 79 6.91 -9.93 -6.99
C PRO A 79 5.68 -10.51 -6.27
N ALA A 80 5.71 -10.51 -4.94
CA ALA A 80 4.60 -10.95 -4.12
C ALA A 80 3.46 -9.93 -4.11
N VAL A 81 3.78 -8.64 -4.32
CA VAL A 81 2.84 -7.52 -4.36
C VAL A 81 2.97 -6.79 -5.68
N PHE A 82 1.86 -6.67 -6.40
CA PHE A 82 1.77 -5.88 -7.63
C PHE A 82 1.13 -4.53 -7.33
N GLY A 83 1.83 -3.45 -7.65
CA GLY A 83 1.28 -2.09 -7.62
C GLY A 83 0.62 -1.73 -8.93
N TRP A 84 -0.47 -0.94 -8.87
CA TRP A 84 -1.24 -0.47 -10.03
C TRP A 84 -1.64 0.99 -9.82
N GLU A 85 -1.87 1.72 -10.92
CA GLU A 85 -2.22 3.15 -10.89
C GLU A 85 -3.60 3.42 -11.52
N LEU A 86 -4.45 4.20 -10.86
CA LEU A 86 -5.79 4.56 -11.36
C LEU A 86 -6.00 6.04 -11.66
N GLY A 87 -4.97 6.88 -11.59
CA GLY A 87 -5.10 8.29 -12.00
C GLY A 87 -5.58 8.41 -13.44
N GLY A 88 -6.57 9.29 -13.68
CA GLY A 88 -7.27 9.44 -14.96
C GLY A 88 -8.62 8.73 -15.03
N LEU A 89 -8.84 7.67 -14.22
CA LEU A 89 -10.12 6.98 -14.18
C LEU A 89 -11.26 7.91 -13.73
N GLU A 90 -10.98 8.78 -12.78
CA GLU A 90 -11.92 9.79 -12.28
C GLU A 90 -12.37 10.77 -13.36
N ALA A 91 -11.52 11.09 -14.31
CA ALA A 91 -11.84 11.94 -15.46
C ALA A 91 -12.65 11.22 -16.55
N GLY A 92 -12.84 9.90 -16.42
CA GLY A 92 -13.48 9.07 -17.43
C GLY A 92 -12.56 8.78 -18.63
N ALA A 93 -11.24 8.88 -18.43
CA ALA A 93 -10.27 8.39 -19.39
C ALA A 93 -10.36 6.86 -19.52
N ASP A 94 -9.90 6.30 -20.62
CA ASP A 94 -9.77 4.86 -20.83
C ASP A 94 -8.38 4.34 -20.45
N ARG A 95 -7.46 5.25 -20.08
CA ARG A 95 -6.06 4.99 -19.70
C ARG A 95 -5.65 5.75 -18.46
N SER A 96 -4.73 5.15 -17.69
CA SER A 96 -4.10 5.78 -16.54
C SER A 96 -3.13 6.90 -16.97
N ILE A 97 -2.66 7.66 -15.97
CA ILE A 97 -1.61 8.69 -16.18
C ILE A 97 -0.30 8.12 -16.72
N ASP A 98 -0.07 6.80 -16.61
CA ASP A 98 1.08 6.08 -17.16
C ASP A 98 0.79 5.47 -18.54
N ASP A 99 -0.26 5.93 -19.21
CA ASP A 99 -0.68 5.48 -20.54
C ASP A 99 -1.00 3.97 -20.58
N VAL A 100 -1.62 3.43 -19.53
CA VAL A 100 -2.06 2.03 -19.45
C VAL A 100 -3.57 1.93 -19.51
N PRO A 101 -4.17 1.11 -20.42
CA PRO A 101 -5.61 0.91 -20.45
C PRO A 101 -6.12 0.32 -19.13
N PHE A 102 -7.19 0.88 -18.53
CA PHE A 102 -7.77 0.36 -17.30
C PHE A 102 -8.29 -1.06 -17.45
N ALA A 103 -8.75 -1.45 -18.64
CA ALA A 103 -9.12 -2.84 -18.91
C ALA A 103 -7.93 -3.80 -18.77
N GLU A 104 -6.73 -3.38 -19.14
CA GLU A 104 -5.51 -4.20 -19.01
C GLU A 104 -5.04 -4.26 -17.55
N ILE A 105 -5.13 -3.14 -16.81
CA ILE A 105 -4.90 -3.14 -15.36
C ILE A 105 -5.84 -4.13 -14.68
N ALA A 106 -7.15 -4.07 -14.94
CA ALA A 106 -8.13 -4.98 -14.35
C ALA A 106 -7.84 -6.45 -14.70
N ARG A 107 -7.50 -6.74 -15.96
CA ARG A 107 -7.17 -8.11 -16.42
C ARG A 107 -5.97 -8.68 -15.68
N LEU A 108 -4.87 -7.92 -15.61
CA LEU A 108 -3.62 -8.36 -14.98
C LEU A 108 -3.70 -8.39 -13.45
N LEU A 109 -4.43 -7.47 -12.84
CA LEU A 109 -4.73 -7.50 -11.40
C LEU A 109 -5.50 -8.78 -11.03
N CYS A 110 -6.53 -9.14 -11.79
CA CYS A 110 -7.27 -10.40 -11.57
C CYS A 110 -6.38 -11.63 -11.83
N ALA A 111 -5.47 -11.57 -12.81
CA ALA A 111 -4.52 -12.65 -13.07
C ALA A 111 -3.51 -12.80 -11.92
N ALA A 112 -2.99 -11.70 -11.36
CA ALA A 112 -2.11 -11.72 -10.19
C ALA A 112 -2.83 -12.32 -8.96
N TYR A 113 -4.06 -11.88 -8.68
CA TYR A 113 -4.92 -12.47 -7.65
C TYR A 113 -5.10 -13.98 -7.85
N GLY A 114 -5.40 -14.41 -9.08
CA GLY A 114 -5.58 -15.83 -9.42
C GLY A 114 -4.32 -16.70 -9.21
N ARG A 115 -3.12 -16.10 -9.20
CA ARG A 115 -1.85 -16.75 -8.85
C ARG A 115 -1.55 -16.72 -7.35
N GLY A 116 -2.34 -15.97 -6.54
CA GLY A 116 -2.14 -15.83 -5.10
C GLY A 116 -1.35 -14.57 -4.70
N ALA A 117 -0.93 -13.74 -5.65
CA ALA A 117 -0.22 -12.50 -5.38
C ALA A 117 -1.16 -11.41 -4.81
N VAL A 118 -0.59 -10.47 -4.07
CA VAL A 118 -1.31 -9.36 -3.45
C VAL A 118 -1.33 -8.14 -4.39
N ASN A 119 -2.45 -7.42 -4.44
CA ASN A 119 -2.61 -6.23 -5.26
C ASN A 119 -2.72 -4.97 -4.41
N THR A 120 -1.94 -3.94 -4.72
CA THR A 120 -2.08 -2.60 -4.16
C THR A 120 -2.33 -1.59 -5.28
N VAL A 121 -3.19 -0.62 -5.02
CA VAL A 121 -3.62 0.37 -6.01
C VAL A 121 -3.40 1.77 -5.46
N SER A 122 -2.55 2.55 -6.12
CA SER A 122 -2.44 4.00 -5.92
C SER A 122 -3.44 4.74 -6.79
N TRP A 123 -3.78 5.95 -6.38
CA TRP A 123 -4.66 6.83 -7.13
C TRP A 123 -4.13 8.26 -7.07
N HIS A 124 -3.76 8.78 -8.24
CA HIS A 124 -3.32 10.16 -8.44
C HIS A 124 -4.42 10.97 -9.17
N PRO A 125 -5.52 11.32 -8.49
CA PRO A 125 -6.61 12.03 -9.12
C PRO A 125 -6.19 13.44 -9.57
N GLN A 126 -6.75 13.89 -10.67
CA GLN A 126 -6.58 15.27 -11.13
C GLN A 126 -7.04 16.27 -10.07
N ASN A 127 -6.51 17.51 -10.12
CA ASN A 127 -6.98 18.58 -9.23
C ASN A 127 -8.44 18.93 -9.57
N PRO A 128 -9.37 18.87 -8.60
CA PRO A 128 -10.81 19.04 -8.87
C PRO A 128 -11.22 20.48 -9.24
N GLU A 129 -10.36 21.47 -9.02
CA GLU A 129 -10.65 22.87 -9.39
C GLU A 129 -10.11 23.22 -10.77
N SER A 130 -8.92 22.70 -11.13
CA SER A 130 -8.26 23.05 -12.38
C SER A 130 -8.42 22.00 -13.47
N GLY A 131 -8.76 20.76 -13.13
CA GLY A 131 -8.70 19.62 -14.03
C GLY A 131 -7.29 19.23 -14.46
N ALA A 132 -6.25 19.85 -13.87
CA ALA A 132 -4.86 19.50 -14.11
C ALA A 132 -4.43 18.28 -13.27
N SER A 133 -3.17 17.89 -13.35
CA SER A 133 -2.66 16.69 -12.67
C SER A 133 -2.73 16.75 -11.13
N ALA A 134 -2.49 15.61 -10.47
CA ALA A 134 -2.39 15.51 -9.02
C ALA A 134 -1.35 16.47 -8.41
N TRP A 135 -0.32 16.83 -9.17
CA TRP A 135 0.76 17.74 -8.78
C TRP A 135 0.44 19.24 -8.96
N ASP A 136 -0.78 19.59 -9.37
CA ASP A 136 -1.20 21.00 -9.45
C ASP A 136 -1.60 21.53 -8.06
N CYS A 137 -0.64 22.10 -7.36
CA CYS A 137 -0.75 22.61 -5.99
C CYS A 137 -0.92 24.13 -5.94
N LYS A 138 -1.50 24.77 -6.99
CA LYS A 138 -1.63 26.23 -7.07
C LYS A 138 -2.68 26.81 -6.14
N THR A 139 -3.65 26.00 -5.70
CA THR A 139 -4.74 26.41 -4.81
C THR A 139 -4.72 25.63 -3.50
N THR A 140 -5.27 26.21 -2.44
CA THR A 140 -5.44 25.58 -1.13
C THR A 140 -6.91 25.26 -0.86
N THR A 141 -7.75 25.30 -1.87
CA THR A 141 -9.21 25.12 -1.78
C THR A 141 -9.69 23.84 -2.45
N ALA A 142 -8.81 23.13 -3.16
CA ALA A 142 -9.15 21.93 -3.92
C ALA A 142 -9.86 20.86 -3.07
N VAL A 143 -9.29 20.50 -1.91
CA VAL A 143 -9.93 19.56 -0.97
C VAL A 143 -11.28 20.09 -0.51
N LYS A 144 -11.35 21.34 -0.05
CA LYS A 144 -12.59 21.95 0.42
C LYS A 144 -13.68 21.97 -0.65
N SER A 145 -13.31 22.15 -1.91
CA SER A 145 -14.26 22.21 -3.04
C SER A 145 -15.04 20.91 -3.25
N ILE A 146 -14.45 19.77 -2.90
CA ILE A 146 -15.04 18.44 -3.09
C ILE A 146 -15.69 17.85 -1.84
N LEU A 147 -15.51 18.46 -0.68
CA LEU A 147 -16.22 18.06 0.54
C LEU A 147 -17.72 18.34 0.44
N PRO A 148 -18.58 17.71 1.28
CA PRO A 148 -20.00 18.01 1.32
C PRO A 148 -20.29 19.50 1.46
N GLY A 149 -21.07 20.05 0.52
CA GLY A 149 -21.36 21.49 0.41
C GLY A 149 -20.35 22.28 -0.44
N GLY A 150 -19.25 21.68 -0.87
CA GLY A 150 -18.30 22.30 -1.80
C GLY A 150 -18.82 22.33 -3.24
N ALA A 151 -18.29 23.25 -4.05
CA ALA A 151 -18.74 23.49 -5.41
C ALA A 151 -18.56 22.28 -6.35
N ASN A 152 -17.52 21.47 -6.12
CA ASN A 152 -17.17 20.30 -6.95
C ASN A 152 -17.58 18.98 -6.28
N HIS A 153 -18.38 19.01 -5.21
CA HIS A 153 -18.77 17.78 -4.50
C HIS A 153 -19.54 16.79 -5.39
N ALA A 154 -20.43 17.28 -6.24
CA ALA A 154 -21.19 16.41 -7.15
C ALA A 154 -20.29 15.71 -8.17
N GLU A 155 -19.27 16.41 -8.69
CA GLU A 155 -18.25 15.84 -9.56
C GLU A 155 -17.42 14.79 -8.84
N TYR A 156 -16.97 15.09 -7.62
CA TYR A 156 -16.21 14.13 -6.81
C TYR A 156 -16.98 12.83 -6.57
N ARG A 157 -18.28 12.90 -6.30
CA ARG A 157 -19.11 11.70 -6.22
C ARG A 157 -19.11 10.89 -7.51
N SER A 158 -19.10 11.56 -8.67
CA SER A 158 -19.01 10.86 -9.96
C SER A 158 -17.65 10.18 -10.17
N TRP A 159 -16.57 10.73 -9.61
CA TRP A 159 -15.25 10.10 -9.58
C TRP A 159 -15.29 8.80 -8.76
N LEU A 160 -15.89 8.87 -7.57
CA LEU A 160 -16.03 7.71 -6.70
C LEU A 160 -16.97 6.65 -7.32
N ASP A 161 -17.97 7.04 -8.11
CA ASP A 161 -18.82 6.13 -8.87
C ASP A 161 -18.01 5.32 -9.89
N ARG A 162 -17.05 5.96 -10.59
CA ARG A 162 -16.16 5.27 -11.52
C ARG A 162 -15.20 4.32 -10.81
N LEU A 163 -14.59 4.76 -9.70
CA LEU A 163 -13.77 3.89 -8.86
C LEU A 163 -14.55 2.67 -8.37
N ALA A 164 -15.78 2.88 -7.88
CA ALA A 164 -16.64 1.78 -7.42
C ALA A 164 -16.94 0.79 -8.55
N GLY A 165 -17.22 1.30 -9.75
CA GLY A 165 -17.42 0.46 -10.94
C GLY A 165 -16.19 -0.37 -11.28
N PHE A 166 -15.00 0.22 -11.21
CA PHE A 166 -13.74 -0.48 -11.44
C PHE A 166 -13.54 -1.61 -10.40
N PHE A 167 -13.58 -1.29 -9.11
CA PHE A 167 -13.31 -2.26 -8.05
C PHE A 167 -14.35 -3.40 -7.99
N THR A 168 -15.62 -3.12 -8.22
CA THR A 168 -16.68 -4.16 -8.27
C THR A 168 -16.63 -4.98 -9.56
N GLY A 169 -15.91 -4.50 -10.58
CA GLY A 169 -15.63 -5.21 -11.82
C GLY A 169 -14.45 -6.20 -11.73
N LEU A 170 -13.62 -6.14 -10.68
CA LEU A 170 -12.43 -7.00 -10.52
C LEU A 170 -12.81 -8.43 -10.11
N LYS A 171 -13.29 -9.21 -11.07
CA LYS A 171 -13.76 -10.58 -10.85
C LYS A 171 -12.77 -11.59 -11.42
N ALA A 172 -12.35 -12.53 -10.57
CA ALA A 172 -11.62 -13.70 -11.00
C ALA A 172 -12.50 -14.62 -11.86
N ALA A 173 -11.91 -15.67 -12.44
CA ALA A 173 -12.60 -16.59 -13.33
C ALA A 173 -13.76 -17.36 -12.64
N ASP A 174 -13.70 -17.55 -11.33
CA ASP A 174 -14.74 -18.17 -10.51
C ASP A 174 -15.82 -17.18 -10.04
N GLY A 175 -15.70 -15.90 -10.39
CA GLY A 175 -16.59 -14.82 -10.03
C GLY A 175 -16.32 -14.15 -8.69
N THR A 176 -15.30 -14.60 -7.93
CA THR A 176 -14.88 -13.93 -6.69
C THR A 176 -14.29 -12.55 -6.99
N LEU A 177 -14.54 -11.59 -6.10
CA LEU A 177 -13.94 -10.26 -6.20
C LEU A 177 -12.49 -10.30 -5.70
N ALA A 178 -11.55 -9.83 -6.52
CA ALA A 178 -10.15 -9.70 -6.12
C ALA A 178 -10.01 -8.64 -5.02
N PRO A 179 -9.45 -8.99 -3.84
CA PRO A 179 -9.13 -8.01 -2.81
C PRO A 179 -8.02 -7.06 -3.25
N VAL A 180 -8.12 -5.80 -2.81
CA VAL A 180 -7.19 -4.72 -3.17
C VAL A 180 -6.81 -3.92 -1.94
N LEU A 181 -5.52 -3.66 -1.77
CA LEU A 181 -4.99 -2.65 -0.87
C LEU A 181 -5.12 -1.28 -1.58
N PHE A 182 -6.17 -0.52 -1.28
CA PHE A 182 -6.42 0.78 -1.91
C PHE A 182 -5.74 1.90 -1.14
N ARG A 183 -4.87 2.66 -1.81
CA ARG A 183 -4.02 3.69 -1.23
C ARG A 183 -4.30 5.06 -1.87
N PRO A 184 -5.44 5.71 -1.52
CA PRO A 184 -5.76 7.06 -1.97
C PRO A 184 -4.99 8.10 -1.17
N PHE A 185 -4.81 9.30 -1.72
CA PHE A 185 -4.30 10.50 -1.04
C PHE A 185 -3.01 10.27 -0.24
N HIS A 186 -2.12 9.45 -0.78
CA HIS A 186 -0.82 9.14 -0.18
C HIS A 186 0.11 10.37 -0.15
N GLU A 187 1.25 10.26 0.55
CA GLU A 187 2.28 11.31 0.67
C GLU A 187 1.73 12.67 1.17
N HIS A 188 0.69 12.65 1.97
CA HIS A 188 -0.05 13.84 2.40
C HIS A 188 0.67 14.70 3.46
N THR A 189 1.77 14.24 4.04
CA THR A 189 2.66 15.02 4.91
C THR A 189 3.64 15.88 4.11
N GLY A 190 3.75 15.64 2.80
CA GLY A 190 4.42 16.49 1.84
C GLY A 190 3.47 17.49 1.18
N SER A 191 4.03 18.30 0.30
CA SER A 191 3.30 19.35 -0.44
C SER A 191 3.33 19.12 -1.95
N GLY A 192 3.62 17.89 -2.37
CA GLY A 192 3.71 17.50 -3.78
C GLY A 192 2.38 17.29 -4.48
N PHE A 193 1.29 17.10 -3.73
CA PHE A 193 -0.05 16.84 -4.24
C PHE A 193 -1.07 17.86 -3.74
N TRP A 194 -2.18 18.07 -4.48
CA TRP A 194 -3.24 19.03 -4.11
C TRP A 194 -3.97 18.68 -2.79
N TRP A 195 -3.76 17.48 -2.25
CA TRP A 195 -4.24 17.05 -0.92
C TRP A 195 -3.15 17.08 0.17
N GLY A 196 -1.98 17.63 -0.12
CA GLY A 196 -0.82 17.66 0.76
C GLY A 196 -0.93 18.64 1.93
N GLU A 197 0.10 18.67 2.77
CA GLU A 197 0.14 19.46 4.00
C GLU A 197 -0.07 20.96 3.78
N ALA A 198 0.51 21.53 2.73
CA ALA A 198 0.37 22.94 2.42
C ALA A 198 -0.94 23.30 1.70
N GLN A 199 -1.71 22.32 1.20
CA GLN A 199 -2.86 22.52 0.34
C GLN A 199 -4.20 22.38 1.07
N CYS A 200 -4.25 21.67 2.21
CA CYS A 200 -5.46 21.53 3.03
C CYS A 200 -5.12 21.35 4.51
N THR A 201 -6.06 21.69 5.35
CA THR A 201 -5.95 21.47 6.80
C THR A 201 -6.04 19.98 7.15
N PRO A 202 -5.54 19.57 8.34
CA PRO A 202 -5.72 18.20 8.82
C PRO A 202 -7.20 17.77 8.88
N ASP A 203 -8.11 18.67 9.27
CA ASP A 203 -9.55 18.37 9.33
C ASP A 203 -10.15 18.14 7.95
N GLU A 204 -9.78 18.95 6.95
CA GLU A 204 -10.22 18.79 5.57
C GLU A 204 -9.71 17.47 4.98
N TYR A 205 -8.45 17.10 5.24
CA TYR A 205 -7.90 15.81 4.80
C TYR A 205 -8.64 14.63 5.46
N ARG A 206 -8.85 14.67 6.79
CA ARG A 206 -9.63 13.64 7.49
C ARG A 206 -11.06 13.52 6.96
N ALA A 207 -11.70 14.65 6.67
CA ALA A 207 -13.03 14.65 6.08
C ALA A 207 -13.07 14.07 4.67
N LEU A 208 -12.09 14.40 3.83
CA LEU A 208 -11.91 13.83 2.49
C LEU A 208 -11.75 12.31 2.55
N TRP A 209 -10.85 11.81 3.40
CA TRP A 209 -10.62 10.39 3.58
C TRP A 209 -11.87 9.64 4.01
N ARG A 210 -12.51 10.11 5.11
CA ARG A 210 -13.72 9.49 5.65
C ARG A 210 -14.84 9.46 4.62
N PHE A 211 -15.11 10.57 3.96
CA PHE A 211 -16.12 10.63 2.92
C PHE A 211 -15.85 9.63 1.79
N THR A 212 -14.61 9.51 1.35
CA THR A 212 -14.21 8.57 0.30
C THR A 212 -14.48 7.12 0.70
N VAL A 213 -14.02 6.73 1.90
CA VAL A 213 -14.23 5.37 2.42
C VAL A 213 -15.72 5.08 2.61
N GLU A 214 -16.45 5.95 3.26
CA GLU A 214 -17.89 5.78 3.51
C GLU A 214 -18.69 5.71 2.21
N TYR A 215 -18.34 6.55 1.22
CA TYR A 215 -19.02 6.52 -0.06
C TYR A 215 -18.78 5.20 -0.81
N LEU A 216 -17.53 4.75 -0.92
CA LEU A 216 -17.21 3.48 -1.57
C LEU A 216 -17.80 2.30 -0.82
N ARG A 217 -17.59 2.21 0.50
CA ARG A 217 -18.00 1.09 1.34
C ARG A 217 -19.51 1.05 1.58
N ASP A 218 -20.07 2.19 2.04
CA ASP A 218 -21.44 2.20 2.60
C ASP A 218 -22.49 2.62 1.56
N VAL A 219 -22.12 3.49 0.60
CA VAL A 219 -23.05 3.95 -0.44
C VAL A 219 -22.97 3.06 -1.68
N LYS A 220 -21.75 2.70 -2.12
CA LYS A 220 -21.54 1.92 -3.35
C LYS A 220 -21.41 0.43 -3.12
N GLY A 221 -21.25 -0.04 -1.88
CA GLY A 221 -21.15 -1.46 -1.54
C GLY A 221 -19.86 -2.12 -2.05
N VAL A 222 -18.76 -1.39 -2.07
CA VAL A 222 -17.44 -1.92 -2.45
C VAL A 222 -16.82 -2.57 -1.23
N HIS A 223 -16.79 -3.90 -1.17
CA HIS A 223 -16.39 -4.68 0.00
C HIS A 223 -15.11 -5.52 -0.20
N ASN A 224 -14.39 -5.28 -1.28
CA ASN A 224 -13.12 -5.94 -1.60
C ASN A 224 -11.90 -5.01 -1.42
N LEU A 225 -12.03 -3.94 -0.63
CA LEU A 225 -10.94 -3.00 -0.36
C LEU A 225 -10.43 -3.10 1.07
N LEU A 226 -9.12 -2.97 1.23
CA LEU A 226 -8.42 -2.61 2.46
C LEU A 226 -7.79 -1.22 2.24
N TYR A 227 -8.08 -0.28 3.11
CA TYR A 227 -7.66 1.12 2.96
C TYR A 227 -6.29 1.35 3.59
N VAL A 228 -5.34 1.84 2.78
CA VAL A 228 -3.93 2.02 3.17
C VAL A 228 -3.62 3.50 3.35
N TYR A 229 -3.33 3.91 4.58
CA TYR A 229 -2.93 5.27 4.94
C TYR A 229 -1.41 5.37 4.92
N SER A 230 -0.84 6.15 4.02
CA SER A 230 0.61 6.26 3.82
C SER A 230 1.06 7.71 3.63
N PRO A 231 1.52 8.36 4.70
CA PRO A 231 2.26 9.60 4.57
C PRO A 231 3.63 9.37 3.92
N ASP A 232 4.25 10.43 3.41
CA ASP A 232 5.67 10.46 3.10
C ASP A 232 6.51 10.77 4.36
N LEU A 233 7.61 11.49 4.25
CA LEU A 233 8.49 11.79 5.37
C LEU A 233 7.75 12.50 6.52
N TYR A 234 7.91 12.00 7.73
CA TYR A 234 7.33 12.59 8.93
C TYR A 234 8.37 12.72 10.06
N ARG A 235 8.17 13.68 10.95
CA ARG A 235 9.10 13.99 12.05
C ARG A 235 9.04 12.96 13.18
N ASP A 236 7.83 12.63 13.59
CA ASP A 236 7.50 11.81 14.75
C ASP A 236 6.08 11.21 14.63
N ALA A 237 5.65 10.47 15.63
CA ALA A 237 4.34 9.84 15.66
C ALA A 237 3.18 10.84 15.69
N GLU A 238 3.34 11.99 16.33
CA GLU A 238 2.31 13.03 16.36
C GLU A 238 2.07 13.58 14.97
N HIS A 239 3.13 13.89 14.23
CA HIS A 239 3.04 14.33 12.84
C HIS A 239 2.44 13.24 11.92
N TYR A 240 2.81 11.95 12.11
CA TYR A 240 2.20 10.83 11.38
C TYR A 240 0.68 10.79 11.59
N MET A 241 0.22 10.97 12.84
CA MET A 241 -1.18 10.84 13.24
C MET A 241 -2.01 12.12 13.09
N GLU A 242 -1.39 13.26 12.81
CA GLU A 242 -2.08 14.56 12.72
C GLU A 242 -3.26 14.54 11.74
N ARG A 243 -3.09 13.83 10.60
CA ARG A 243 -4.08 13.70 9.54
C ARG A 243 -4.81 12.36 9.55
N TYR A 244 -4.53 11.50 10.55
CA TYR A 244 -5.11 10.17 10.63
C TYR A 244 -6.63 10.20 10.79
N PRO A 245 -7.40 9.57 9.89
CA PRO A 245 -8.86 9.67 9.91
C PRO A 245 -9.52 8.83 11.00
N GLY A 246 -8.79 7.86 11.58
CA GLY A 246 -9.27 6.95 12.61
C GLY A 246 -9.29 5.49 12.17
N ASP A 247 -9.29 4.57 13.14
CA ASP A 247 -9.17 3.13 12.93
C ASP A 247 -10.34 2.53 12.14
N GLU A 248 -11.50 3.18 12.15
CA GLU A 248 -12.72 2.75 11.44
C GLU A 248 -12.66 3.01 9.92
N TRP A 249 -11.66 3.76 9.45
CA TRP A 249 -11.47 4.13 8.04
C TRP A 249 -10.12 3.72 7.46
N VAL A 250 -9.29 3.02 8.24
CA VAL A 250 -7.93 2.59 7.82
C VAL A 250 -7.72 1.14 8.19
N ASP A 251 -7.15 0.38 7.28
CA ASP A 251 -6.78 -1.02 7.49
C ASP A 251 -5.27 -1.20 7.66
N VAL A 252 -4.46 -0.49 6.90
CA VAL A 252 -3.00 -0.65 6.88
C VAL A 252 -2.35 0.71 7.10
N LEU A 253 -1.33 0.76 7.95
CA LEU A 253 -0.46 1.92 8.12
C LEU A 253 0.77 1.78 7.23
N GLY A 254 1.03 2.78 6.40
CA GLY A 254 2.10 2.80 5.42
C GLY A 254 3.11 3.92 5.63
N LEU A 255 4.17 3.87 4.86
CA LEU A 255 5.17 4.93 4.71
C LEU A 255 5.61 4.95 3.25
N ASP A 256 5.70 6.15 2.67
CA ASP A 256 6.31 6.39 1.37
C ASP A 256 7.59 7.20 1.57
N ALA A 257 8.76 6.61 1.31
CA ALA A 257 10.03 7.29 1.54
C ALA A 257 11.12 6.78 0.59
N TYR A 258 11.70 7.68 -0.19
CA TYR A 258 12.68 7.36 -1.20
C TYR A 258 14.11 7.69 -0.75
N HIS A 259 15.08 6.89 -1.19
CA HIS A 259 16.49 7.21 -1.03
C HIS A 259 16.87 8.33 -2.01
N ARG A 260 16.75 9.60 -1.57
CA ARG A 260 17.18 10.77 -2.33
C ARG A 260 18.57 11.19 -1.88
N GLN A 261 19.46 11.41 -2.82
CA GLN A 261 20.90 11.63 -2.51
C GLN A 261 21.21 12.94 -1.73
N GLN A 262 20.26 13.85 -1.54
CA GLN A 262 20.57 15.20 -1.08
C GLN A 262 19.90 15.65 0.23
N ASP A 263 18.83 15.04 0.70
CA ASP A 263 18.00 15.69 1.71
C ASP A 263 17.83 14.94 3.05
N TRP A 264 18.17 13.66 3.15
CA TRP A 264 18.07 12.91 4.40
C TRP A 264 18.91 11.63 4.39
N ASP A 265 19.35 11.20 5.58
CA ASP A 265 20.03 9.92 5.74
C ASP A 265 19.00 8.77 5.67
N PHE A 266 18.98 8.06 4.55
CA PHE A 266 18.05 6.96 4.29
C PHE A 266 18.15 5.84 5.34
N LEU A 267 19.35 5.54 5.84
CA LEU A 267 19.52 4.52 6.87
C LEU A 267 18.95 4.97 8.22
N SER A 268 19.46 6.07 8.79
CA SER A 268 19.04 6.49 10.12
C SER A 268 17.61 7.06 10.13
N GLY A 269 17.23 7.79 9.09
CA GLY A 269 15.89 8.32 8.91
C GLY A 269 14.87 7.23 8.67
N GLY A 270 15.16 6.30 7.76
CA GLY A 270 14.30 5.13 7.47
C GLY A 270 14.12 4.23 8.69
N GLU A 271 15.23 3.93 9.40
CA GLU A 271 15.20 3.17 10.64
C GLU A 271 14.27 3.82 11.68
N ARG A 272 14.38 5.12 11.89
CA ARG A 272 13.55 5.86 12.85
C ARG A 272 12.06 5.83 12.46
N MET A 273 11.76 6.13 11.18
CA MET A 273 10.37 6.16 10.70
C MET A 273 9.75 4.78 10.71
N LEU A 274 10.38 3.75 10.18
CA LEU A 274 9.85 2.39 10.20
C LEU A 274 9.71 1.83 11.62
N SER A 275 10.58 2.21 12.56
CA SER A 275 10.41 1.86 13.98
C SER A 275 9.21 2.56 14.61
N THR A 276 8.96 3.81 14.26
CA THR A 276 7.76 4.55 14.67
C THR A 276 6.51 3.93 14.08
N LEU A 277 6.52 3.60 12.78
CA LEU A 277 5.43 2.92 12.07
C LEU A 277 5.09 1.58 12.73
N GLN A 278 6.10 0.75 13.03
CA GLN A 278 5.92 -0.53 13.73
C GLN A 278 5.24 -0.34 15.10
N ARG A 279 5.63 0.70 15.85
CA ARG A 279 5.01 1.00 17.14
C ARG A 279 3.55 1.41 16.97
N LEU A 280 3.26 2.32 16.04
CA LEU A 280 1.89 2.76 15.72
C LEU A 280 1.03 1.58 15.25
N GLY A 281 1.57 0.69 14.40
CA GLY A 281 0.87 -0.53 13.98
C GLY A 281 0.42 -1.39 15.17
N ARG A 282 1.31 -1.57 16.16
CA ARG A 282 0.94 -2.31 17.40
C ARG A 282 -0.09 -1.56 18.25
N GLU A 283 0.05 -0.24 18.41
CA GLU A 283 -0.85 0.59 19.22
C GLU A 283 -2.27 0.62 18.63
N HIS A 284 -2.40 0.65 17.31
CA HIS A 284 -3.68 0.68 16.58
C HIS A 284 -4.17 -0.70 16.13
N GLY A 285 -3.40 -1.77 16.37
CA GLY A 285 -3.77 -3.12 15.92
C GLY A 285 -3.87 -3.24 14.39
N LYS A 286 -2.97 -2.56 13.65
CA LYS A 286 -2.95 -2.53 12.18
C LYS A 286 -1.68 -3.16 11.63
N PRO A 287 -1.75 -3.91 10.51
CA PRO A 287 -0.57 -4.31 9.76
C PRO A 287 0.14 -3.07 9.21
N THR A 288 1.45 -3.17 9.01
CA THR A 288 2.27 -2.06 8.53
C THR A 288 2.99 -2.43 7.24
N ALA A 289 3.29 -1.42 6.40
CA ALA A 289 3.99 -1.62 5.15
C ALA A 289 4.89 -0.44 4.78
N PHE A 290 5.96 -0.71 4.06
CA PHE A 290 6.73 0.30 3.36
C PHE A 290 6.15 0.43 1.96
N THR A 291 5.17 1.32 1.83
CA THR A 291 4.22 1.35 0.72
C THR A 291 4.79 1.89 -0.57
N GLU A 292 5.81 2.77 -0.47
CA GLU A 292 6.65 3.16 -1.60
C GLU A 292 8.08 3.44 -1.16
N THR A 293 9.04 2.97 -1.96
CA THR A 293 10.45 3.29 -1.77
C THR A 293 11.25 3.12 -3.07
N GLY A 294 12.51 3.43 -3.03
CA GLY A 294 13.45 3.20 -4.12
C GLY A 294 14.58 4.22 -4.16
N LEU A 295 15.53 3.96 -5.04
CA LEU A 295 16.58 4.90 -5.46
C LEU A 295 16.50 4.99 -6.97
N GLU A 296 16.19 6.17 -7.51
CA GLU A 296 16.05 6.36 -8.95
C GLU A 296 17.35 6.01 -9.67
N GLY A 297 17.23 5.14 -10.69
CA GLY A 297 18.35 4.67 -11.48
C GLY A 297 19.32 3.71 -10.77
N ILE A 298 19.13 3.43 -9.50
CA ILE A 298 19.91 2.51 -8.65
C ILE A 298 21.42 2.60 -8.94
N PRO A 299 22.08 3.76 -8.80
CA PRO A 299 23.50 3.93 -9.14
C PRO A 299 24.44 3.18 -8.19
N ASP A 300 23.99 2.77 -7.00
CA ASP A 300 24.76 1.92 -6.09
C ASP A 300 24.46 0.44 -6.40
N ALA A 301 25.47 -0.28 -6.86
CA ALA A 301 25.34 -1.70 -7.21
C ALA A 301 24.96 -2.60 -6.03
N GLU A 302 25.15 -2.16 -4.79
CA GLU A 302 24.83 -2.89 -3.56
C GLU A 302 23.61 -2.32 -2.82
N TRP A 303 22.76 -1.52 -3.50
CA TRP A 303 21.65 -0.81 -2.87
C TRP A 303 20.68 -1.72 -2.12
N TRP A 304 20.41 -2.90 -2.64
CA TRP A 304 19.42 -3.82 -2.08
C TRP A 304 19.84 -4.37 -0.72
N THR A 305 21.10 -4.82 -0.60
CA THR A 305 21.60 -5.44 0.64
C THR A 305 22.21 -4.42 1.59
N ARG A 306 22.74 -3.31 1.06
CA ARG A 306 23.42 -2.28 1.87
C ARG A 306 22.46 -1.24 2.45
N TRP A 307 21.39 -0.87 1.72
CA TRP A 307 20.51 0.22 2.09
C TRP A 307 19.10 -0.24 2.43
N LEU A 308 18.43 -0.99 1.55
CA LEU A 308 17.04 -1.38 1.77
C LEU A 308 16.91 -2.46 2.84
N LEU A 309 17.66 -3.55 2.71
CA LEU A 309 17.56 -4.69 3.63
C LEU A 309 17.76 -4.31 5.11
N PRO A 310 18.76 -3.49 5.50
CA PRO A 310 18.94 -3.12 6.89
C PRO A 310 17.76 -2.38 7.52
N ILE A 311 17.12 -1.46 6.78
CA ILE A 311 16.04 -0.64 7.34
C ILE A 311 14.71 -1.39 7.46
N ILE A 312 14.45 -2.39 6.60
CA ILE A 312 13.23 -3.20 6.69
C ILE A 312 13.36 -4.40 7.65
N ARG A 313 14.61 -4.75 8.02
CA ARG A 313 14.88 -5.91 8.89
C ARG A 313 14.24 -5.74 10.26
N GLY A 314 13.46 -6.77 10.70
CA GLY A 314 12.85 -6.82 12.03
C GLY A 314 11.77 -5.78 12.30
N LYS A 315 11.24 -5.13 11.25
CA LYS A 315 10.20 -4.11 11.39
C LYS A 315 8.78 -4.66 11.40
N GLY A 316 8.59 -5.96 11.12
CA GLY A 316 7.26 -6.56 11.06
C GLY A 316 6.38 -5.93 9.98
N LEU A 317 6.99 -5.62 8.84
CA LEU A 317 6.28 -5.08 7.68
C LEU A 317 5.64 -6.22 6.90
N SER A 318 4.38 -6.04 6.50
CA SER A 318 3.72 -6.98 5.61
C SER A 318 4.36 -6.96 4.22
N TYR A 319 4.68 -5.77 3.69
CA TYR A 319 5.36 -5.64 2.41
C TYR A 319 6.26 -4.40 2.32
N VAL A 320 7.15 -4.43 1.35
CA VAL A 320 7.90 -3.29 0.83
C VAL A 320 7.67 -3.23 -0.67
N LEU A 321 7.31 -2.05 -1.21
CA LEU A 321 7.10 -1.86 -2.65
C LEU A 321 8.09 -0.83 -3.19
N VAL A 322 8.82 -1.21 -4.25
CA VAL A 322 9.62 -0.26 -5.02
C VAL A 322 8.82 0.27 -6.20
N TRP A 323 9.08 1.55 -6.54
CA TRP A 323 8.35 2.22 -7.60
C TRP A 323 8.69 1.64 -8.98
N ARG A 324 7.98 2.09 -10.00
CA ARG A 324 7.97 1.53 -11.35
C ARG A 324 9.30 1.68 -12.13
N ASN A 325 9.46 0.84 -13.14
CA ASN A 325 10.46 0.99 -14.19
C ASN A 325 9.77 1.56 -15.44
N ALA A 326 9.98 2.85 -15.76
CA ALA A 326 9.32 3.47 -16.89
C ALA A 326 9.82 2.90 -18.23
N HIS A 327 8.90 2.52 -19.11
CA HIS A 327 9.25 1.95 -20.42
C HIS A 327 9.81 2.97 -21.40
N ASP A 328 9.45 4.24 -21.22
CA ASP A 328 9.70 5.38 -22.11
C ASP A 328 10.78 6.34 -21.59
N ARG A 329 11.24 6.15 -20.37
CA ARG A 329 12.28 6.96 -19.71
C ARG A 329 13.40 6.07 -19.15
N PRO A 330 14.47 5.82 -19.91
CA PRO A 330 15.49 4.82 -19.58
C PRO A 330 16.21 5.02 -18.24
N THR A 331 16.21 6.22 -17.68
CA THR A 331 16.82 6.54 -16.39
C THR A 331 15.86 6.55 -15.22
N HIS A 332 14.54 6.47 -15.50
CA HIS A 332 13.50 6.49 -14.50
C HIS A 332 13.05 5.06 -14.16
N PHE A 333 13.80 4.41 -13.30
CA PHE A 333 13.51 3.08 -12.79
C PHE A 333 13.94 2.96 -11.33
N PHE A 334 13.21 2.15 -10.55
CA PHE A 334 13.42 1.93 -9.12
C PHE A 334 13.49 0.43 -8.79
N GLY A 335 13.02 -0.42 -9.68
CA GLY A 335 13.07 -1.87 -9.57
C GLY A 335 14.31 -2.46 -10.24
N PRO A 336 14.66 -3.73 -9.92
CA PRO A 336 15.71 -4.43 -10.64
C PRO A 336 15.28 -4.69 -12.09
N TRP A 337 16.25 -4.84 -12.99
CA TRP A 337 16.02 -5.34 -14.34
C TRP A 337 17.25 -6.11 -14.83
N HIS A 338 17.04 -7.06 -15.75
CA HIS A 338 18.10 -7.95 -16.23
C HIS A 338 19.21 -7.20 -16.97
N GLY A 339 20.47 -7.40 -16.54
CA GLY A 339 21.64 -6.71 -17.04
C GLY A 339 22.02 -5.44 -16.30
N HIS A 340 21.22 -4.97 -15.33
CA HIS A 340 21.58 -3.82 -14.50
C HIS A 340 22.71 -4.16 -13.53
N VAL A 341 23.55 -3.16 -13.22
CA VAL A 341 24.72 -3.32 -12.32
C VAL A 341 24.33 -3.85 -10.94
N SER A 342 23.11 -3.55 -10.43
CA SER A 342 22.62 -4.00 -9.13
C SER A 342 21.92 -5.37 -9.16
N GLU A 343 21.77 -6.02 -10.32
CA GLU A 343 21.07 -7.31 -10.44
C GLU A 343 21.66 -8.40 -9.53
N SER A 344 23.00 -8.50 -9.50
CA SER A 344 23.68 -9.47 -8.64
C SER A 344 23.38 -9.28 -7.15
N ASP A 345 23.26 -8.05 -6.70
CA ASP A 345 22.94 -7.72 -5.33
C ASP A 345 21.45 -7.93 -5.03
N PHE A 346 20.57 -7.63 -6.00
CA PHE A 346 19.15 -7.96 -5.88
C PHE A 346 18.93 -9.48 -5.71
N ARG A 347 19.68 -10.31 -6.42
CA ARG A 347 19.62 -11.77 -6.22
C ARG A 347 20.03 -12.21 -4.82
N LYS A 348 21.02 -11.54 -4.20
CA LYS A 348 21.41 -11.79 -2.80
C LYS A 348 20.29 -11.32 -1.84
N PHE A 349 19.69 -10.17 -2.11
CA PHE A 349 18.53 -9.65 -1.36
C PHE A 349 17.35 -10.64 -1.43
N ALA A 350 17.00 -11.12 -2.61
CA ALA A 350 15.92 -12.09 -2.83
C ALA A 350 16.19 -13.45 -2.18
N ALA A 351 17.46 -13.87 -2.09
CA ALA A 351 17.87 -15.11 -1.47
C ALA A 351 18.12 -15.02 0.04
N ASN A 352 17.87 -13.84 0.67
CA ASN A 352 18.12 -13.63 2.09
C ASN A 352 17.26 -14.59 2.95
N ARG A 353 17.91 -15.28 3.91
CA ARG A 353 17.26 -16.26 4.79
C ARG A 353 17.15 -15.82 6.23
N GLU A 354 17.95 -14.84 6.65
CA GLU A 354 17.94 -14.34 8.03
C GLU A 354 16.68 -13.49 8.29
N GLN A 355 16.27 -12.72 7.27
CA GLN A 355 14.94 -12.13 7.18
C GLN A 355 14.45 -12.41 5.77
N PRO A 356 13.57 -13.39 5.59
CA PRO A 356 13.11 -13.77 4.28
C PRO A 356 12.41 -12.62 3.55
N VAL A 357 12.84 -12.38 2.30
CA VAL A 357 12.10 -11.56 1.35
C VAL A 357 11.22 -12.50 0.56
N LEU A 358 9.90 -12.31 0.63
CA LEU A 358 8.91 -13.21 0.05
C LEU A 358 8.54 -12.73 -1.36
N PHE A 359 8.60 -13.65 -2.30
CA PHE A 359 8.15 -13.50 -3.67
C PHE A 359 6.91 -14.37 -3.90
N GLU A 360 6.24 -14.26 -5.05
CA GLU A 360 4.95 -14.90 -5.32
C GLU A 360 4.96 -16.40 -4.98
N SER A 361 6.00 -17.15 -5.40
CA SER A 361 6.07 -18.60 -5.18
C SER A 361 6.21 -19.01 -3.69
N ARG A 362 6.53 -18.08 -2.80
CA ARG A 362 6.72 -18.34 -1.36
C ARG A 362 5.57 -17.83 -0.51
N LEU A 363 4.55 -17.26 -1.12
CA LEU A 363 3.39 -16.78 -0.37
C LEU A 363 2.59 -17.96 0.19
N PRO A 364 2.09 -17.86 1.42
CA PRO A 364 1.00 -18.72 1.86
C PRO A 364 -0.26 -18.41 1.05
N ASP A 365 -1.31 -19.20 1.23
CA ASP A 365 -2.62 -18.80 0.67
C ASP A 365 -3.09 -17.51 1.37
N MET A 366 -2.97 -16.37 0.68
CA MET A 366 -3.29 -15.07 1.23
C MET A 366 -4.81 -14.82 1.37
N TYR A 367 -5.63 -15.67 0.77
CA TYR A 367 -7.06 -15.43 0.60
C TYR A 367 -7.96 -16.46 1.31
N ARG A 368 -7.34 -17.31 2.19
CA ARG A 368 -8.05 -18.31 3.01
C ARG A 368 -7.65 -18.32 4.47
#